data_27888b6a17065e71bfe49ba7594430db
#
_entry.id   27888b6a17065e71bfe49ba7594430db
#
_cell.length_a   1.000
_cell.length_b   1.000
_cell.length_c   1.000
_cell.angle_alpha   90.00
_cell.angle_beta   90.00
_cell.angle_gamma   90.00
#
_symmetry.space_group_name_H-M   'P 1'
#
loop_
_entity.id
_entity.type
_entity.pdbx_description
1 polymer ?
#
loop_
_entity_poly.entity_id
_entity_poly.type
_entity_poly.pdbx_seq_one_letter_code
_entity_poly.pdbx_strand_id
1 'polypeptide(L)'
;GYIRSYGPGFRENGGQYTHAALWLAQACFKRSRPNDGWAILRCLLPEAHDGRVYEAEPFVIPADVYTCPGHIGEAGWTWYTGSSGWYFRVFTEELLGLKPWHGMIYIRPCLPDGFSDCRVTLKTRSGRTHDILIGLGGVWLDGEIYDGKGIPYI
;
A
#
# COMPACT_ATOMS: atom_id res chain seq x y z
N GLY A 1 8.76 -27.48 3.75
CA GLY A 1 8.50 -26.41 2.79
C GLY A 1 9.12 -26.74 1.42
N TYR A 2 8.72 -26.04 0.37
CA TYR A 2 9.22 -26.30 -0.97
C TYR A 2 10.62 -25.68 -1.22
N ILE A 3 11.02 -24.70 -0.41
CA ILE A 3 12.37 -24.14 -0.43
C ILE A 3 13.14 -24.72 0.77
N ARG A 4 14.03 -25.68 0.51
CA ARG A 4 14.73 -26.40 1.56
C ARG A 4 15.73 -25.57 2.36
N SER A 5 16.21 -24.45 1.82
CA SER A 5 17.15 -23.55 2.48
C SER A 5 16.52 -22.71 3.59
N TYR A 6 15.20 -22.59 3.62
CA TYR A 6 14.50 -21.86 4.66
C TYR A 6 13.87 -22.82 5.68
N GLY A 7 14.06 -22.53 6.96
CA GLY A 7 13.40 -23.26 8.03
C GLY A 7 11.88 -23.03 8.04
N PRO A 8 11.11 -23.85 8.76
CA PRO A 8 9.68 -23.63 8.97
C PRO A 8 9.43 -22.28 9.65
N GLY A 9 8.46 -21.49 9.14
CA GLY A 9 8.10 -20.19 9.66
C GLY A 9 8.88 -19.02 9.08
N PHE A 10 9.81 -19.25 8.14
CA PHE A 10 10.54 -18.21 7.43
C PHE A 10 10.11 -18.14 5.98
N ARG A 11 10.03 -16.92 5.44
CA ARG A 11 9.77 -16.66 4.02
C ARG A 11 8.55 -17.46 3.52
N GLU A 12 8.64 -17.99 2.33
CA GLU A 12 7.61 -18.82 1.70
C GLU A 12 7.33 -20.15 2.42
N ASN A 13 8.12 -20.49 3.44
CA ASN A 13 7.92 -21.70 4.25
C ASN A 13 7.09 -21.47 5.50
N GLY A 14 6.14 -20.55 5.46
CA GLY A 14 5.17 -20.30 6.52
C GLY A 14 5.32 -18.95 7.21
N GLY A 15 6.28 -18.12 6.82
CA GLY A 15 6.30 -16.70 7.22
C GLY A 15 5.12 -15.93 6.59
N GLN A 16 4.73 -14.82 7.21
CA GLN A 16 3.81 -13.88 6.57
C GLN A 16 4.58 -13.12 5.48
N TYR A 17 4.35 -13.47 4.22
CA TYR A 17 5.08 -12.90 3.10
C TYR A 17 4.42 -11.61 2.60
N THR A 18 5.07 -10.48 2.83
CA THR A 18 4.48 -9.14 2.66
C THR A 18 4.07 -8.84 1.22
N HIS A 19 4.86 -9.27 0.23
CA HIS A 19 4.53 -9.09 -1.19
C HIS A 19 3.18 -9.77 -1.56
N ALA A 20 2.98 -11.01 -1.08
CA ALA A 20 1.74 -11.75 -1.32
C ALA A 20 0.54 -11.11 -0.59
N ALA A 21 0.75 -10.59 0.64
CA ALA A 21 -0.27 -9.85 1.37
C ALA A 21 -0.68 -8.57 0.63
N LEU A 22 0.26 -7.86 0.01
CA LEU A 22 -0.05 -6.68 -0.81
C LEU A 22 -0.85 -7.03 -2.07
N TRP A 23 -0.59 -8.17 -2.70
CA TRP A 23 -1.42 -8.63 -3.81
C TRP A 23 -2.83 -9.00 -3.38
N LEU A 24 -2.99 -9.57 -2.18
CA LEU A 24 -4.31 -9.81 -1.60
C LEU A 24 -5.05 -8.48 -1.32
N ALA A 25 -4.37 -7.49 -0.74
CA ALA A 25 -4.94 -6.16 -0.55
C ALA A 25 -5.37 -5.53 -1.87
N GLN A 26 -4.52 -5.59 -2.91
CA GLN A 26 -4.86 -5.12 -4.25
C GLN A 26 -6.10 -5.82 -4.80
N ALA A 27 -6.20 -7.14 -4.65
CA ALA A 27 -7.36 -7.90 -5.09
C ALA A 27 -8.65 -7.46 -4.37
N CYS A 28 -8.57 -7.16 -3.06
CA CYS A 28 -9.68 -6.62 -2.29
C CYS A 28 -10.18 -5.28 -2.85
N PHE A 29 -9.28 -4.32 -3.08
CA PHE A 29 -9.63 -3.03 -3.69
C PHE A 29 -10.24 -3.20 -5.08
N LYS A 30 -9.65 -4.02 -5.94
CA LYS A 30 -10.19 -4.31 -7.30
C LYS A 30 -11.57 -4.98 -7.27
N ARG A 31 -11.93 -5.61 -6.17
CA ARG A 31 -13.26 -6.20 -5.92
C ARG A 31 -14.19 -5.26 -5.17
N SER A 32 -13.85 -3.97 -5.05
CA SER A 32 -14.62 -2.97 -4.30
C SER A 32 -14.87 -3.37 -2.85
N ARG A 33 -13.85 -3.95 -2.20
CA ARG A 33 -13.83 -4.34 -0.78
C ARG A 33 -12.79 -3.48 -0.03
N PRO A 34 -13.01 -2.16 0.10
CA PRO A 34 -12.01 -1.25 0.64
C PRO A 34 -11.66 -1.53 2.11
N ASN A 35 -12.63 -1.93 2.93
CA ASN A 35 -12.38 -2.24 4.34
C ASN A 35 -11.40 -3.40 4.52
N ASP A 36 -11.56 -4.46 3.73
CA ASP A 36 -10.66 -5.61 3.78
C ASP A 36 -9.25 -5.25 3.28
N GLY A 37 -9.18 -4.53 2.15
CA GLY A 37 -7.91 -4.06 1.60
C GLY A 37 -7.16 -3.16 2.57
N TRP A 38 -7.88 -2.24 3.23
CA TRP A 38 -7.31 -1.33 4.21
C TRP A 38 -6.85 -2.06 5.49
N ALA A 39 -7.62 -3.03 5.97
CA ALA A 39 -7.22 -3.84 7.12
C ALA A 39 -5.88 -4.54 6.87
N ILE A 40 -5.69 -5.12 5.67
CA ILE A 40 -4.42 -5.74 5.28
C ILE A 40 -3.29 -4.69 5.24
N LEU A 41 -3.49 -3.56 4.55
CA LEU A 41 -2.46 -2.52 4.46
C LEU A 41 -2.02 -2.02 5.83
N ARG A 42 -2.96 -1.80 6.76
CA ARG A 42 -2.64 -1.36 8.12
C ARG A 42 -1.79 -2.37 8.88
N CYS A 43 -2.09 -3.67 8.73
CA CYS A 43 -1.31 -4.72 9.38
C CYS A 43 0.14 -4.83 8.88
N LEU A 44 0.44 -4.26 7.70
CA LEU A 44 1.79 -4.30 7.12
C LEU A 44 2.66 -3.10 7.53
N LEU A 45 2.09 -2.12 8.22
CA LEU A 45 2.84 -0.94 8.67
C LEU A 45 3.66 -1.26 9.92
N PRO A 46 4.91 -0.78 10.02
CA PRO A 46 5.75 -1.00 11.20
C PRO A 46 5.10 -0.56 12.52
N GLU A 47 4.35 0.55 12.51
CA GLU A 47 3.64 1.06 13.69
C GLU A 47 2.48 0.16 14.17
N ALA A 48 2.06 -0.82 13.38
CA ALA A 48 1.05 -1.81 13.80
C ALA A 48 1.63 -2.92 14.68
N HIS A 49 2.95 -2.95 14.88
CA HIS A 49 3.68 -4.00 15.57
C HIS A 49 4.37 -3.49 16.84
N ASP A 50 4.63 -4.37 17.81
CA ASP A 50 5.52 -4.04 18.93
C ASP A 50 6.97 -3.95 18.42
N GLY A 51 7.55 -2.76 18.43
CA GLY A 51 8.88 -2.51 17.90
C GLY A 51 10.00 -3.33 18.57
N ARG A 52 9.78 -3.80 19.81
CA ARG A 52 10.74 -4.66 20.52
C ARG A 52 10.76 -6.10 20.02
N VAL A 53 9.67 -6.52 19.36
CA VAL A 53 9.53 -7.85 18.74
C VAL A 53 9.78 -7.77 17.25
N TYR A 54 9.23 -6.74 16.63
CA TYR A 54 9.30 -6.56 15.17
C TYR A 54 10.73 -6.28 14.67
N GLU A 55 11.50 -5.49 15.41
CA GLU A 55 12.91 -5.21 15.18
C GLU A 55 13.25 -4.69 13.77
N ALA A 56 12.29 -4.03 13.11
CA ALA A 56 12.53 -3.36 11.84
C ALA A 56 12.56 -1.84 12.01
N GLU A 57 13.21 -1.17 11.07
CA GLU A 57 13.21 0.28 11.01
C GLU A 57 11.78 0.80 10.76
N PRO A 58 11.34 1.87 11.44
CA PRO A 58 9.95 2.32 11.43
C PRO A 58 9.49 2.90 10.07
N PHE A 59 10.36 3.00 9.10
CA PHE A 59 10.12 3.52 7.75
C PHE A 59 10.35 2.47 6.66
N VAL A 60 10.47 1.19 7.00
CA VAL A 60 10.74 0.10 6.06
C VAL A 60 9.62 -0.93 6.08
N ILE A 61 9.22 -1.40 4.91
CA ILE A 61 8.33 -2.55 4.78
C ILE A 61 9.19 -3.80 4.55
N PRO A 62 9.22 -4.77 5.48
CA PRO A 62 10.03 -5.97 5.37
C PRO A 62 9.50 -6.94 4.31
N ALA A 63 10.32 -7.91 3.93
CA ALA A 63 9.89 -8.95 2.99
C ALA A 63 8.90 -9.92 3.63
N ASP A 64 9.06 -10.22 4.90
CA ASP A 64 8.19 -11.12 5.66
C ASP A 64 8.22 -10.84 7.16
N VAL A 65 7.26 -11.42 7.87
CA VAL A 65 7.24 -11.50 9.34
C VAL A 65 7.27 -12.97 9.72
N TYR A 66 8.17 -13.33 10.63
CA TYR A 66 8.43 -14.73 10.98
C TYR A 66 7.31 -15.31 11.86
N THR A 67 7.05 -16.60 11.65
CA THR A 67 6.11 -17.39 12.46
C THR A 67 6.79 -18.56 13.16
N CYS A 68 8.12 -18.71 13.00
CA CYS A 68 8.86 -19.78 13.63
C CYS A 68 8.99 -19.56 15.15
N PRO A 69 8.98 -20.64 15.95
CA PRO A 69 9.19 -20.55 17.39
C PRO A 69 10.51 -19.84 17.74
N GLY A 70 10.46 -18.90 18.66
CA GLY A 70 11.61 -18.08 19.08
C GLY A 70 11.76 -16.76 18.28
N HIS A 71 11.10 -16.62 17.14
CA HIS A 71 11.16 -15.42 16.27
C HIS A 71 9.77 -14.95 15.81
N ILE A 72 8.70 -15.35 16.51
CA ILE A 72 7.33 -14.99 16.14
C ILE A 72 7.14 -13.48 16.19
N GLY A 73 6.74 -12.89 15.06
CA GLY A 73 6.50 -11.45 14.94
C GLY A 73 7.71 -10.61 14.54
N GLU A 74 8.89 -11.22 14.43
CA GLU A 74 10.12 -10.58 13.98
C GLU A 74 10.09 -10.33 12.46
N ALA A 75 10.52 -9.14 12.03
CA ALA A 75 10.54 -8.76 10.63
C ALA A 75 11.82 -9.24 9.92
N GLY A 76 11.65 -9.81 8.74
CA GLY A 76 12.75 -10.35 7.96
C GLY A 76 13.06 -9.54 6.70
N TRP A 77 14.36 -9.40 6.37
CA TRP A 77 14.83 -8.80 5.11
C TRP A 77 14.32 -7.37 4.90
N THR A 78 14.59 -6.49 5.85
CA THR A 78 14.01 -5.14 5.89
C THR A 78 14.38 -4.28 4.67
N TRP A 79 15.60 -4.37 4.16
CA TRP A 79 16.08 -3.56 3.03
C TRP A 79 16.08 -4.28 1.68
N TYR A 80 16.10 -5.59 1.67
CA TYR A 80 16.15 -6.40 0.46
C TYR A 80 14.75 -6.86 0.05
N THR A 81 13.91 -5.93 -0.41
CA THR A 81 12.52 -6.25 -0.75
C THR A 81 11.94 -5.28 -1.78
N GLY A 82 11.06 -5.77 -2.64
CA GLY A 82 10.17 -4.98 -3.48
C GLY A 82 8.85 -4.60 -2.80
N SER A 83 8.64 -5.00 -1.54
CA SER A 83 7.38 -4.81 -0.82
C SER A 83 7.01 -3.34 -0.66
N SER A 84 7.98 -2.46 -0.36
CA SER A 84 7.74 -1.03 -0.22
C SER A 84 7.19 -0.40 -1.51
N GLY A 85 7.74 -0.78 -2.66
CA GLY A 85 7.25 -0.32 -3.96
C GLY A 85 5.82 -0.80 -4.24
N TRP A 86 5.51 -2.06 -3.90
CA TRP A 86 4.16 -2.59 -3.99
C TRP A 86 3.20 -1.94 -3.00
N TYR A 87 3.64 -1.68 -1.76
CA TYR A 87 2.84 -0.96 -0.77
C TYR A 87 2.47 0.44 -1.29
N PHE A 88 3.47 1.20 -1.74
CA PHE A 88 3.26 2.52 -2.33
C PHE A 88 2.28 2.47 -3.51
N ARG A 89 2.44 1.49 -4.41
CA ARG A 89 1.57 1.33 -5.57
C ARG A 89 0.14 0.99 -5.16
N VAL A 90 -0.08 0.03 -4.28
CA VAL A 90 -1.43 -0.34 -3.82
C VAL A 90 -2.09 0.82 -3.09
N PHE A 91 -1.35 1.52 -2.24
CA PHE A 91 -1.84 2.68 -1.53
C PHE A 91 -2.25 3.82 -2.49
N THR A 92 -1.38 4.18 -3.42
CA THR A 92 -1.64 5.31 -4.34
C THR A 92 -2.61 4.96 -5.45
N GLU A 93 -2.44 3.81 -6.11
CA GLU A 93 -3.27 3.46 -7.26
C GLU A 93 -4.61 2.83 -6.88
N GLU A 94 -4.68 2.02 -5.83
CA GLU A 94 -5.92 1.30 -5.50
C GLU A 94 -6.72 1.99 -4.39
N LEU A 95 -6.10 2.39 -3.30
CA LEU A 95 -6.79 3.08 -2.20
C LEU A 95 -7.13 4.53 -2.59
N LEU A 96 -6.11 5.35 -2.87
CA LEU A 96 -6.30 6.76 -3.28
C LEU A 96 -6.79 6.91 -4.72
N GLY A 97 -6.64 5.88 -5.52
CA GLY A 97 -7.21 5.80 -6.86
C GLY A 97 -6.49 6.63 -7.92
N LEU A 98 -5.22 6.99 -7.73
CA LEU A 98 -4.42 7.70 -8.73
C LEU A 98 -3.99 6.74 -9.84
N LYS A 99 -4.85 6.53 -10.84
CA LYS A 99 -4.72 5.52 -11.90
C LYS A 99 -3.97 6.07 -13.11
N PRO A 100 -2.69 5.72 -13.34
CA PRO A 100 -1.99 6.09 -14.57
C PRO A 100 -2.52 5.28 -15.76
N TRP A 101 -2.89 5.98 -16.83
CA TRP A 101 -3.36 5.36 -18.07
C TRP A 101 -3.06 6.24 -19.28
N HIS A 102 -2.32 5.73 -20.25
CA HIS A 102 -1.99 6.42 -21.50
C HIS A 102 -1.50 7.87 -21.32
N GLY A 103 -0.55 8.11 -20.41
CA GLY A 103 0.01 9.43 -20.15
C GLY A 103 -0.87 10.38 -19.33
N MET A 104 -1.99 9.89 -18.85
CA MET A 104 -2.93 10.61 -18.00
C MET A 104 -2.99 9.97 -16.62
N ILE A 105 -3.38 10.74 -15.60
CA ILE A 105 -3.78 10.26 -14.28
C ILE A 105 -5.28 10.45 -14.14
N TYR A 106 -6.00 9.37 -13.84
CA TYR A 106 -7.41 9.39 -13.46
C TYR A 106 -7.52 9.19 -11.96
N ILE A 107 -8.52 9.81 -11.31
CA ILE A 107 -8.70 9.70 -9.86
C ILE A 107 -9.98 8.90 -9.60
N ARG A 108 -9.83 7.71 -9.03
CA ARG A 108 -10.92 6.76 -8.72
C ARG A 108 -10.63 6.09 -7.38
N PRO A 109 -10.87 6.78 -6.26
CA PRO A 109 -10.57 6.25 -4.93
C PRO A 109 -11.47 5.07 -4.57
N CYS A 110 -10.92 4.18 -3.74
CA CYS A 110 -11.64 3.07 -3.14
C CYS A 110 -11.40 3.11 -1.62
N LEU A 111 -12.11 4.02 -0.93
CA LEU A 111 -11.85 4.36 0.47
C LEU A 111 -12.63 3.46 1.42
N PRO A 112 -12.02 3.01 2.53
CA PRO A 112 -12.73 2.29 3.59
C PRO A 112 -13.63 3.24 4.39
N ASP A 113 -14.57 2.67 5.13
CA ASP A 113 -15.44 3.40 6.03
C ASP A 113 -14.62 4.19 7.06
N GLY A 114 -15.02 5.44 7.32
CA GLY A 114 -14.34 6.30 8.28
C GLY A 114 -12.96 6.79 7.84
N PHE A 115 -12.60 6.66 6.56
CA PHE A 115 -11.35 7.21 6.04
C PHE A 115 -11.36 8.74 6.15
N SER A 116 -10.30 9.31 6.74
CA SER A 116 -10.13 10.76 6.80
C SER A 116 -9.75 11.33 5.44
N ASP A 117 -10.11 12.60 5.20
CA ASP A 117 -9.69 13.27 3.97
C ASP A 117 -8.18 13.29 3.81
N CYS A 118 -7.74 13.06 2.58
CA CYS A 118 -6.32 13.00 2.22
C CYS A 118 -6.03 14.04 1.14
N ARG A 119 -5.01 14.87 1.37
CA ARG A 119 -4.51 15.82 0.37
C ARG A 119 -3.30 15.24 -0.34
N VAL A 120 -3.31 15.27 -1.66
CA VAL A 120 -2.22 14.80 -2.51
C VAL A 120 -1.75 15.96 -3.38
N THR A 121 -0.47 16.25 -3.38
CA THR A 121 0.16 17.16 -4.33
C THR A 121 0.77 16.35 -5.47
N LEU A 122 0.18 16.43 -6.66
CA LEU A 122 0.65 15.75 -7.87
C LEU A 122 1.48 16.72 -8.72
N LYS A 123 2.78 16.41 -8.86
CA LYS A 123 3.65 17.13 -9.79
C LYS A 123 3.82 16.34 -11.07
N THR A 124 3.40 16.92 -12.19
CA THR A 124 3.52 16.32 -13.53
C THR A 124 4.91 16.47 -14.09
N ARG A 125 5.25 15.71 -15.13
CA ARG A 125 6.54 15.84 -15.84
C ARG A 125 6.71 17.20 -16.53
N SER A 126 5.60 17.84 -16.94
CA SER A 126 5.62 19.19 -17.50
C SER A 126 5.91 20.29 -16.44
N GLY A 127 6.03 19.90 -15.16
CA GLY A 127 6.27 20.82 -14.04
C GLY A 127 5.01 21.44 -13.43
N ARG A 128 3.82 21.15 -13.98
CA ARG A 128 2.57 21.59 -13.38
C ARG A 128 2.30 20.85 -12.08
N THR A 129 1.83 21.56 -11.09
CA THR A 129 1.44 21.00 -9.79
C THR A 129 -0.07 21.07 -9.64
N HIS A 130 -0.68 19.96 -9.20
CA HIS A 130 -2.09 19.86 -8.91
C HIS A 130 -2.29 19.55 -7.42
N ASP A 131 -3.28 20.21 -6.80
CA ASP A 131 -3.76 19.94 -5.44
C ASP A 131 -5.01 19.06 -5.53
N ILE A 132 -4.95 17.88 -4.95
CA ILE A 132 -6.02 16.89 -5.00
C ILE A 132 -6.46 16.60 -3.57
N LEU A 133 -7.74 16.85 -3.26
CA LEU A 133 -8.36 16.44 -2.01
C LEU A 133 -9.23 15.21 -2.28
N ILE A 134 -8.99 14.14 -1.55
CA ILE A 134 -9.70 12.86 -1.67
C ILE A 134 -10.34 12.53 -0.34
N GLY A 135 -11.65 12.33 -0.33
CA GLY A 135 -12.39 11.96 0.87
C GLY A 135 -13.69 11.21 0.55
N LEU A 136 -14.39 10.77 1.60
CA LEU A 136 -15.69 10.09 1.46
C LEU A 136 -16.77 10.99 0.83
N GLY A 137 -16.61 12.31 0.93
CA GLY A 137 -17.50 13.29 0.30
C GLY A 137 -17.25 13.52 -1.19
N GLY A 138 -16.16 12.98 -1.74
CA GLY A 138 -15.80 13.12 -3.15
C GLY A 138 -14.32 13.40 -3.40
N VAL A 139 -14.04 13.87 -4.60
CA VAL A 139 -12.69 14.25 -5.05
C VAL A 139 -12.73 15.68 -5.56
N TRP A 140 -11.78 16.50 -5.15
CA TRP A 140 -11.57 17.86 -5.65
C TRP A 140 -10.19 17.98 -6.26
N LEU A 141 -10.13 18.64 -7.40
CA LEU A 141 -8.90 18.94 -8.15
C LEU A 141 -8.75 20.45 -8.26
N ASP A 142 -7.66 21.01 -7.73
CA ASP A 142 -7.36 22.44 -7.77
C ASP A 142 -8.52 23.34 -7.22
N GLY A 143 -9.25 22.82 -6.23
CA GLY A 143 -10.38 23.50 -5.58
C GLY A 143 -11.75 23.27 -6.23
N GLU A 144 -11.82 22.59 -7.36
CA GLU A 144 -13.07 22.26 -8.05
C GLU A 144 -13.41 20.79 -7.92
N ILE A 145 -14.70 20.44 -8.00
CA ILE A 145 -15.14 19.03 -8.01
C ILE A 145 -14.53 18.34 -9.24
N TYR A 146 -13.85 17.24 -9.01
CA TYR A 146 -13.21 16.47 -10.09
C TYR A 146 -14.25 15.86 -11.04
N ASP A 147 -14.17 16.18 -12.32
CA ASP A 147 -15.15 15.81 -13.36
C ASP A 147 -14.86 14.44 -14.04
N GLY A 148 -13.86 13.72 -13.57
CA GLY A 148 -13.49 12.43 -14.11
C GLY A 148 -12.54 12.46 -15.31
N LYS A 149 -12.14 13.65 -15.80
CA LYS A 149 -11.18 13.76 -16.90
C LYS A 149 -9.75 13.44 -16.44
N GLY A 150 -8.99 12.83 -17.33
CA GLY A 150 -7.60 12.54 -17.06
C GLY A 150 -6.76 13.82 -16.94
N ILE A 151 -5.87 13.84 -15.94
CA ILE A 151 -4.87 14.87 -15.74
C ILE A 151 -3.66 14.53 -16.60
N PRO A 152 -3.21 15.37 -17.57
CA PRO A 152 -2.01 15.11 -18.34
C PRO A 152 -0.80 15.01 -17.40
N TYR A 153 -0.09 13.85 -17.46
CA TYR A 153 1.03 13.58 -16.58
C TYR A 153 2.38 13.67 -17.31
N ILE A 154 2.39 13.34 -18.61
CA ILE A 154 3.58 13.35 -19.49
C ILE A 154 3.62 14.63 -20.32
#